data_6c1f5e2c41231ab1c2391c278d0193ed
#
_entry.id   6c1f5e2c41231ab1c2391c278d0193ed
#
_cell.length_a   1.000
_cell.length_b   1.000
_cell.length_c   1.000
_cell.angle_alpha   90.00
_cell.angle_beta   90.00
_cell.angle_gamma   90.00
#
_symmetry.space_group_name_H-M   'P 1'
#
loop_
_entity.id
_entity.type
_entity.pdbx_description
1 polymer ?
#
loop_
_entity_poly.entity_id
_entity_poly.type
_entity_poly.pdbx_seq_one_letter_code
_entity_poly.pdbx_strand_id
1 'polypeptide(L)'
;MTARLLALLLLLAPLPAAAEIVLPTGFSTHVYVTGEGFDTDSGRGARGIPSTSTIAFDGTGALYLARTGRRYGGGEAYDLWPIYRIPPGGARVTPETERRFLHGPPLSNPQVAGTRRGKEILVTTFDRERKVGALYRMADGRAELLAGGTPPRGTPALFQQPEGAAVDAEGNVYVTDRAQNVVVRLDGDGRVVDPRYLAVTRPRLLATDDKGQVWVASDGAAEAPFQQGPGEIVRIDPTGTSSVVHRGSVVAAIGVSPGGHLFVADRHERQIFVLTQDGRRVAFASFTDNDAPRSLGFAPVTPETQRAGVAGDLFIVRIKAGTWIVNEVLRISGPFDELIRGR
;
A
#
# COMPACT_ATOMS: atom_id res chain seq x y z
N MET A 1 0.49 6.06 -73.32
CA MET A 1 -0.31 6.69 -72.24
C MET A 1 -0.30 5.73 -71.04
N THR A 2 0.56 5.98 -70.07
CA THR A 2 0.71 5.15 -68.87
C THR A 2 0.26 5.95 -67.66
N ALA A 3 -0.89 5.57 -67.10
CA ALA A 3 -1.46 6.15 -65.90
C ALA A 3 -0.68 5.64 -64.69
N ARG A 4 -0.05 6.52 -63.95
CA ARG A 4 0.56 6.23 -62.63
C ARG A 4 -0.52 6.34 -61.56
N LEU A 5 -0.87 5.21 -60.95
CA LEU A 5 -1.66 5.21 -59.71
C LEU A 5 -0.77 5.66 -58.55
N LEU A 6 -1.12 6.79 -57.97
CA LEU A 6 -0.56 7.28 -56.70
C LEU A 6 -1.32 6.61 -55.55
N ALA A 7 -0.70 5.63 -54.90
CA ALA A 7 -1.24 5.05 -53.66
C ALA A 7 -0.97 5.99 -52.49
N LEU A 8 -2.04 6.61 -51.98
CA LEU A 8 -2.00 7.43 -50.75
C LEU A 8 -1.96 6.50 -49.53
N LEU A 9 -0.77 6.29 -48.97
CA LEU A 9 -0.63 5.62 -47.68
C LEU A 9 -1.08 6.60 -46.58
N LEU A 10 -2.31 6.43 -46.11
CA LEU A 10 -2.78 7.03 -44.86
C LEU A 10 -2.02 6.35 -43.70
N LEU A 11 -1.01 7.00 -43.18
CA LEU A 11 -0.41 6.68 -41.89
C LEU A 11 -1.48 6.93 -40.80
N LEU A 12 -2.18 5.86 -40.40
CA LEU A 12 -2.96 5.86 -39.16
C LEU A 12 -1.99 6.04 -38.00
N ALA A 13 -1.86 7.28 -37.52
CA ALA A 13 -1.21 7.53 -36.24
C ALA A 13 -1.97 6.71 -35.19
N PRO A 14 -1.28 5.96 -34.32
CA PRO A 14 -1.94 5.27 -33.23
C PRO A 14 -2.67 6.33 -32.39
N LEU A 15 -3.99 6.14 -32.24
CA LEU A 15 -4.76 6.92 -31.29
C LEU A 15 -4.09 6.78 -29.93
N PRO A 16 -3.86 7.88 -29.20
CA PRO A 16 -3.33 7.80 -27.85
C PRO A 16 -4.24 6.86 -27.06
N ALA A 17 -3.66 5.82 -26.47
CA ALA A 17 -4.39 4.96 -25.54
C ALA A 17 -5.05 5.87 -24.50
N ALA A 18 -6.37 5.74 -24.32
CA ALA A 18 -7.09 6.52 -23.33
C ALA A 18 -6.36 6.39 -21.99
N ALA A 19 -6.14 7.51 -21.31
CA ALA A 19 -5.43 7.51 -20.04
C ALA A 19 -6.19 6.61 -19.04
N GLU A 20 -5.55 5.54 -18.58
CA GLU A 20 -6.14 4.59 -17.62
C GLU A 20 -6.39 5.24 -16.24
N ILE A 21 -5.79 6.41 -16.02
CA ILE A 21 -5.95 7.24 -14.81
C ILE A 21 -6.05 8.71 -15.21
N VAL A 22 -7.04 9.40 -14.66
CA VAL A 22 -7.24 10.85 -14.84
C VAL A 22 -6.67 11.56 -13.62
N LEU A 23 -5.73 12.47 -13.86
CA LEU A 23 -5.03 13.26 -12.85
C LEU A 23 -5.30 14.76 -13.03
N PRO A 24 -5.15 15.58 -11.98
CA PRO A 24 -5.17 17.04 -12.12
C PRO A 24 -4.03 17.55 -13.02
N THR A 25 -4.20 18.73 -13.57
CA THR A 25 -3.15 19.40 -14.32
C THR A 25 -1.87 19.56 -13.50
N GLY A 26 -0.71 19.34 -14.11
CA GLY A 26 0.60 19.40 -13.45
C GLY A 26 1.06 18.06 -12.86
N PHE A 27 0.20 17.04 -12.88
CA PHE A 27 0.59 15.68 -12.47
C PHE A 27 0.84 14.78 -13.69
N SER A 28 1.79 13.87 -13.55
CA SER A 28 2.10 12.86 -14.55
C SER A 28 2.17 11.47 -13.92
N THR A 29 1.93 10.44 -14.72
CA THR A 29 2.02 9.04 -14.27
C THR A 29 2.76 8.17 -15.27
N HIS A 30 3.45 7.16 -14.75
CA HIS A 30 4.05 6.10 -15.55
C HIS A 30 4.07 4.78 -14.76
N VAL A 31 4.17 3.66 -15.49
CA VAL A 31 4.33 2.34 -14.87
C VAL A 31 5.73 2.24 -14.28
N TYR A 32 5.81 2.03 -12.96
CA TYR A 32 7.07 1.92 -12.23
C TYR A 32 7.47 0.47 -11.98
N VAL A 33 6.51 -0.38 -11.63
CA VAL A 33 6.75 -1.82 -11.53
C VAL A 33 5.69 -2.55 -12.33
N THR A 34 6.13 -3.44 -13.20
CA THR A 34 5.28 -4.34 -13.97
C THR A 34 5.86 -5.75 -13.95
N GLY A 35 5.11 -6.71 -14.44
CA GLY A 35 5.55 -8.09 -14.58
C GLY A 35 4.86 -8.76 -15.76
N GLU A 36 5.32 -9.95 -16.10
CA GLU A 36 4.69 -10.80 -17.09
C GLU A 36 5.10 -12.25 -16.90
N GLY A 37 4.36 -13.16 -17.53
CA GLY A 37 4.69 -14.59 -17.57
C GLY A 37 4.38 -15.35 -16.29
N PHE A 38 3.78 -14.70 -15.29
CA PHE A 38 3.31 -15.42 -14.11
C PHE A 38 2.06 -16.22 -14.42
N ASP A 39 2.03 -17.47 -13.95
CA ASP A 39 0.82 -18.26 -13.96
C ASP A 39 -0.20 -17.66 -13.01
N THR A 40 -1.36 -17.34 -13.56
CA THR A 40 -2.50 -16.84 -12.79
C THR A 40 -3.69 -17.73 -13.11
N ASP A 41 -4.60 -17.89 -12.15
CA ASP A 41 -5.84 -18.67 -12.36
C ASP A 41 -6.71 -18.09 -13.48
N SER A 42 -6.42 -16.88 -13.96
CA SER A 42 -7.11 -16.19 -15.06
C SER A 42 -6.47 -16.38 -16.43
N GLY A 43 -5.43 -17.20 -16.57
CA GLY A 43 -4.78 -17.50 -17.83
C GLY A 43 -3.46 -16.79 -18.07
N ARG A 44 -2.77 -17.21 -19.13
CA ARG A 44 -1.45 -16.70 -19.53
C ARG A 44 -1.54 -15.30 -20.12
N GLY A 45 -0.61 -14.44 -19.75
CA GLY A 45 -0.36 -13.20 -20.48
C GLY A 45 -0.85 -11.93 -19.81
N ALA A 46 -1.37 -11.98 -18.58
CA ALA A 46 -1.68 -10.76 -17.82
C ALA A 46 -0.37 -10.03 -17.44
N ARG A 47 -0.35 -8.72 -17.63
CA ARG A 47 0.77 -7.88 -17.20
C ARG A 47 0.65 -7.53 -15.72
N GLY A 48 1.78 -7.55 -15.01
CA GLY A 48 1.89 -7.14 -13.62
C GLY A 48 2.42 -8.26 -12.71
N ILE A 49 2.53 -7.95 -11.44
CA ILE A 49 2.98 -8.88 -10.39
C ILE A 49 1.76 -9.47 -9.69
N PRO A 50 1.67 -10.81 -9.51
CA PRO A 50 0.52 -11.41 -8.85
C PRO A 50 0.34 -10.93 -7.41
N SER A 51 -0.92 -10.64 -7.05
CA SER A 51 -1.38 -10.47 -5.66
C SER A 51 -0.63 -9.45 -4.81
N THR A 52 -0.05 -8.38 -5.38
CA THR A 52 0.55 -7.29 -4.60
C THR A 52 -0.53 -6.61 -3.75
N SER A 53 -0.33 -6.53 -2.45
CA SER A 53 -1.31 -6.00 -1.49
C SER A 53 -0.90 -4.68 -0.87
N THR A 54 0.31 -4.59 -0.32
CA THR A 54 0.83 -3.38 0.31
C THR A 54 2.18 -3.01 -0.27
N ILE A 55 2.47 -1.73 -0.19
CA ILE A 55 3.74 -1.14 -0.60
C ILE A 55 4.29 -0.26 0.50
N ALA A 56 5.62 -0.21 0.60
CA ALA A 56 6.33 0.67 1.51
C ALA A 56 7.67 1.08 0.92
N PHE A 57 8.23 2.18 1.40
CA PHE A 57 9.57 2.61 1.06
C PHE A 57 10.50 2.51 2.25
N ASP A 58 11.74 2.10 2.02
CA ASP A 58 12.82 2.35 2.96
C ASP A 58 13.38 3.78 2.80
N GLY A 59 14.25 4.20 3.71
CA GLY A 59 14.88 5.52 3.65
C GLY A 59 15.80 5.74 2.45
N THR A 60 16.17 4.68 1.72
CA THR A 60 17.01 4.75 0.50
C THR A 60 16.20 4.90 -0.78
N GLY A 61 14.87 4.85 -0.70
CA GLY A 61 13.97 4.93 -1.84
C GLY A 61 13.75 3.61 -2.57
N ALA A 62 14.16 2.49 -1.99
CA ALA A 62 13.75 1.20 -2.50
C ALA A 62 12.29 0.94 -2.12
N LEU A 63 11.51 0.48 -3.09
CA LEU A 63 10.11 0.12 -2.91
C LEU A 63 9.99 -1.36 -2.52
N TYR A 64 9.26 -1.63 -1.45
CA TYR A 64 8.91 -2.99 -1.05
C TYR A 64 7.48 -3.31 -1.43
N LEU A 65 7.27 -4.51 -1.95
CA LEU A 65 5.98 -5.02 -2.36
C LEU A 65 5.72 -6.32 -1.59
N ALA A 66 4.67 -6.35 -0.79
CA ALA A 66 4.21 -7.59 -0.18
C ALA A 66 3.21 -8.28 -1.10
N ARG A 67 3.42 -9.57 -1.34
CA ARG A 67 2.41 -10.42 -1.93
C ARG A 67 1.56 -11.03 -0.84
N THR A 68 0.25 -10.88 -0.95
CA THR A 68 -0.69 -11.64 -0.12
C THR A 68 -1.62 -12.36 -1.07
N GLY A 69 -1.58 -13.66 -1.06
CA GLY A 69 -2.42 -14.43 -1.96
C GLY A 69 -3.41 -15.24 -1.18
N ARG A 70 -4.66 -15.06 -1.48
CA ARG A 70 -5.53 -16.22 -1.53
C ARG A 70 -5.41 -16.75 -2.94
N ARG A 71 -5.12 -18.03 -3.13
CA ARG A 71 -5.63 -18.70 -4.31
C ARG A 71 -7.13 -18.56 -4.23
N TYR A 72 -7.70 -17.77 -5.10
CA TYR A 72 -9.14 -17.74 -5.29
C TYR A 72 -9.53 -19.11 -5.82
N GLY A 73 -10.37 -19.82 -5.11
CA GLY A 73 -10.78 -21.16 -5.49
C GLY A 73 -10.48 -22.24 -4.45
N GLY A 74 -10.20 -21.90 -3.20
CA GLY A 74 -10.12 -22.86 -2.10
C GLY A 74 -8.75 -23.51 -1.89
N GLY A 75 -7.68 -22.90 -2.36
CA GLY A 75 -6.33 -23.29 -2.01
C GLY A 75 -5.98 -22.90 -0.57
N GLU A 76 -5.01 -23.57 -0.01
CA GLU A 76 -4.59 -23.47 1.39
C GLU A 76 -4.34 -22.03 1.82
N ALA A 77 -4.97 -21.63 2.92
CA ALA A 77 -5.00 -20.26 3.42
C ALA A 77 -3.66 -19.78 4.02
N TYR A 78 -2.61 -20.58 3.97
CA TYR A 78 -1.39 -20.44 4.77
C TYR A 78 -0.11 -20.48 3.97
N ASP A 79 -0.18 -20.22 2.69
CA ASP A 79 1.01 -20.11 1.85
C ASP A 79 1.90 -18.97 2.36
N LEU A 80 3.17 -19.25 2.45
CA LEU A 80 4.19 -18.24 2.71
C LEU A 80 4.40 -17.42 1.43
N TRP A 81 4.30 -16.10 1.54
CA TRP A 81 4.39 -15.18 0.41
C TRP A 81 5.66 -14.36 0.44
N PRO A 82 6.27 -14.13 -0.72
CA PRO A 82 7.48 -13.34 -0.81
C PRO A 82 7.21 -11.85 -0.63
N ILE A 83 8.26 -11.16 -0.19
CA ILE A 83 8.38 -9.70 -0.26
C ILE A 83 9.41 -9.39 -1.33
N TYR A 84 9.10 -8.44 -2.21
CA TYR A 84 10.03 -7.95 -3.22
C TYR A 84 10.64 -6.63 -2.76
N ARG A 85 11.92 -6.44 -3.03
CA ARG A 85 12.60 -5.16 -2.94
C ARG A 85 12.94 -4.68 -4.33
N ILE A 86 12.31 -3.60 -4.75
CA ILE A 86 12.50 -2.97 -6.05
C ILE A 86 13.46 -1.80 -5.88
N PRO A 87 14.57 -1.75 -6.63
CA PRO A 87 15.49 -0.62 -6.54
C PRO A 87 14.86 0.67 -7.06
N PRO A 88 15.42 1.85 -6.70
CA PRO A 88 15.05 3.11 -7.35
C PRO A 88 15.18 2.99 -8.87
N GLY A 89 14.16 3.48 -9.60
CA GLY A 89 14.07 3.33 -11.05
C GLY A 89 13.02 2.31 -11.51
N GLY A 90 12.48 1.51 -10.59
CA GLY A 90 11.45 0.54 -10.89
C GLY A 90 11.98 -0.80 -11.41
N ALA A 91 11.08 -1.67 -11.84
CA ALA A 91 11.44 -2.98 -12.36
C ALA A 91 10.38 -3.61 -13.26
N ARG A 92 10.83 -4.52 -14.12
CA ARG A 92 10.00 -5.53 -14.76
C ARG A 92 10.36 -6.88 -14.15
N VAL A 93 9.40 -7.53 -13.54
CA VAL A 93 9.57 -8.81 -12.85
C VAL A 93 8.96 -9.92 -13.68
N THR A 94 9.72 -10.99 -13.91
CA THR A 94 9.26 -12.22 -14.57
C THR A 94 9.60 -13.41 -13.69
N PRO A 95 9.01 -14.59 -13.90
CA PRO A 95 9.38 -15.79 -13.13
C PRO A 95 10.88 -16.09 -13.14
N GLU A 96 11.59 -15.79 -14.25
CA GLU A 96 13.02 -16.02 -14.40
C GLU A 96 13.85 -15.00 -13.62
N THR A 97 13.36 -13.76 -13.49
CA THR A 97 14.07 -12.66 -12.82
C THR A 97 13.62 -12.45 -11.38
N GLU A 98 12.53 -13.06 -10.95
CA GLU A 98 11.89 -12.89 -9.65
C GLU A 98 12.88 -12.99 -8.48
N ARG A 99 13.78 -13.99 -8.53
CA ARG A 99 14.78 -14.23 -7.48
C ARG A 99 15.67 -13.01 -7.16
N ARG A 100 15.85 -12.09 -8.11
CA ARG A 100 16.67 -10.87 -7.94
C ARG A 100 15.99 -9.85 -7.04
N PHE A 101 14.68 -9.95 -6.90
CA PHE A 101 13.85 -9.01 -6.16
C PHE A 101 13.38 -9.55 -4.81
N LEU A 102 13.53 -10.86 -4.56
CA LEU A 102 13.14 -11.45 -3.28
C LEU A 102 13.95 -10.84 -2.14
N HIS A 103 13.25 -10.49 -1.06
CA HIS A 103 13.85 -9.86 0.11
C HIS A 103 13.38 -10.55 1.40
N GLY A 104 14.31 -11.22 2.05
CA GLY A 104 14.07 -11.97 3.27
C GLY A 104 13.30 -13.28 3.05
N PRO A 105 12.90 -13.93 4.14
CA PRO A 105 12.12 -15.15 4.09
C PRO A 105 10.68 -14.84 3.66
N PRO A 106 10.01 -15.78 2.99
CA PRO A 106 8.58 -15.66 2.76
C PRO A 106 7.81 -15.75 4.09
N LEU A 107 6.76 -14.95 4.22
CA LEU A 107 5.95 -14.82 5.44
C LEU A 107 4.47 -15.04 5.15
N SER A 108 3.71 -15.42 6.18
CA SER A 108 2.27 -15.61 6.07
C SER A 108 1.53 -14.27 6.06
N ASN A 109 0.76 -13.99 5.03
CA ASN A 109 -0.01 -12.75 4.86
C ASN A 109 0.80 -11.46 5.16
N PRO A 110 1.99 -11.26 4.58
CA PRO A 110 2.82 -10.11 4.93
C PRO A 110 2.18 -8.79 4.49
N GLN A 111 2.27 -7.77 5.36
CA GLN A 111 1.94 -6.39 5.05
C GLN A 111 3.16 -5.53 5.39
N VAL A 112 3.57 -4.68 4.48
CA VAL A 112 4.79 -3.87 4.65
C VAL A 112 4.47 -2.44 5.05
N ALA A 113 5.33 -1.86 5.90
CA ALA A 113 5.30 -0.46 6.29
C ALA A 113 6.72 0.13 6.32
N GLY A 114 6.86 1.39 5.90
CA GLY A 114 8.14 2.08 5.89
C GLY A 114 8.54 2.59 7.28
N THR A 115 9.83 2.54 7.61
CA THR A 115 10.36 3.10 8.85
C THR A 115 11.02 4.46 8.66
N ARG A 116 11.23 4.90 7.41
CA ARG A 116 12.03 6.09 7.04
C ARG A 116 13.51 6.00 7.48
N ARG A 117 13.97 4.84 7.98
CA ARG A 117 15.34 4.61 8.48
C ARG A 117 16.09 3.68 7.55
N GLY A 118 17.17 4.14 6.95
CA GLY A 118 18.09 3.32 6.16
C GLY A 118 17.38 2.35 5.22
N LYS A 119 17.78 1.09 5.26
CA LYS A 119 17.21 -0.01 4.45
C LYS A 119 16.20 -0.88 5.22
N GLU A 120 15.56 -0.32 6.23
CA GLU A 120 14.68 -1.03 7.15
C GLU A 120 13.22 -0.81 6.79
N ILE A 121 12.42 -1.87 6.90
CA ILE A 121 10.96 -1.84 6.87
C ILE A 121 10.38 -2.65 8.03
N LEU A 122 9.13 -2.40 8.35
CA LEU A 122 8.33 -3.25 9.21
C LEU A 122 7.44 -4.17 8.39
N VAL A 123 7.21 -5.38 8.90
CA VAL A 123 6.33 -6.36 8.27
C VAL A 123 5.43 -6.96 9.33
N THR A 124 4.13 -6.77 9.19
CA THR A 124 3.14 -7.52 9.97
C THR A 124 2.80 -8.82 9.27
N THR A 125 2.57 -9.86 10.06
CA THR A 125 2.16 -11.18 9.58
C THR A 125 1.14 -11.80 10.53
N PHE A 126 0.31 -12.70 10.04
CA PHE A 126 -0.60 -13.45 10.92
C PHE A 126 -0.95 -14.82 10.35
N ASP A 127 -1.14 -15.75 11.29
CA ASP A 127 -1.73 -17.06 11.07
C ASP A 127 -3.17 -17.02 11.58
N ARG A 128 -4.12 -17.07 10.65
CA ARG A 128 -5.55 -16.94 10.96
C ARG A 128 -6.09 -18.13 11.76
N GLU A 129 -5.59 -19.35 11.52
CA GLU A 129 -6.05 -20.55 12.24
C GLU A 129 -5.57 -20.53 13.67
N ARG A 130 -4.30 -20.26 13.87
CA ARG A 130 -3.70 -20.20 15.22
C ARG A 130 -4.07 -18.92 15.96
N LYS A 131 -4.61 -17.90 15.27
CA LYS A 131 -4.88 -16.57 15.81
C LYS A 131 -3.63 -15.96 16.46
N VAL A 132 -2.52 -16.06 15.77
CA VAL A 132 -1.22 -15.53 16.19
C VAL A 132 -0.67 -14.64 15.12
N GLY A 133 -0.33 -13.42 15.50
CA GLY A 133 0.32 -12.46 14.65
C GLY A 133 1.68 -12.01 15.18
N ALA A 134 2.47 -11.42 14.30
CA ALA A 134 3.79 -10.92 14.62
C ALA A 134 4.09 -9.64 13.83
N LEU A 135 4.97 -8.82 14.41
CA LEU A 135 5.62 -7.71 13.78
C LEU A 135 7.11 -8.04 13.66
N TYR A 136 7.63 -7.96 12.43
CA TYR A 136 9.04 -8.13 12.14
C TYR A 136 9.66 -6.79 11.72
N ARG A 137 10.91 -6.60 12.10
CA ARG A 137 11.83 -5.67 11.47
C ARG A 137 12.58 -6.42 10.37
N MET A 138 12.59 -5.88 9.17
CA MET A 138 13.27 -6.50 8.04
C MET A 138 14.31 -5.54 7.48
N ALA A 139 15.58 -5.97 7.50
CA ALA A 139 16.73 -5.24 6.97
C ALA A 139 17.72 -6.21 6.34
N ASP A 140 18.39 -5.81 5.25
CA ASP A 140 19.42 -6.58 4.56
C ASP A 140 19.05 -8.06 4.30
N GLY A 141 17.77 -8.32 3.97
CA GLY A 141 17.23 -9.65 3.69
C GLY A 141 17.02 -10.55 4.92
N ARG A 142 17.08 -9.98 6.13
CA ARG A 142 16.80 -10.69 7.38
C ARG A 142 15.52 -10.18 8.01
N ALA A 143 14.74 -11.08 8.58
CA ALA A 143 13.55 -10.76 9.37
C ALA A 143 13.83 -11.04 10.84
N GLU A 144 13.78 -10.01 11.66
CA GLU A 144 13.93 -10.08 13.11
C GLU A 144 12.56 -9.88 13.76
N LEU A 145 12.16 -10.79 14.65
CA LEU A 145 10.91 -10.65 15.40
C LEU A 145 11.04 -9.45 16.35
N LEU A 146 10.22 -8.44 16.12
CA LEU A 146 10.19 -7.23 16.93
C LEU A 146 9.16 -7.34 18.06
N ALA A 147 7.95 -7.87 17.76
CA ALA A 147 6.90 -8.06 18.76
C ALA A 147 5.91 -9.14 18.32
N GLY A 148 5.20 -9.72 19.29
CA GLY A 148 4.20 -10.77 19.05
C GLY A 148 4.82 -12.15 18.83
N GLY A 149 4.31 -12.90 17.86
CA GLY A 149 4.68 -14.29 17.64
C GLY A 149 3.94 -15.26 18.56
N THR A 150 4.37 -16.53 18.58
CA THR A 150 3.73 -17.57 19.40
C THR A 150 3.95 -17.28 20.90
N PRO A 151 2.88 -17.05 21.67
CA PRO A 151 3.02 -16.76 23.09
C PRO A 151 3.40 -18.00 23.88
N PRO A 152 3.93 -17.84 25.09
CA PRO A 152 4.06 -18.93 26.05
C PRO A 152 2.71 -19.61 26.31
N ARG A 153 2.75 -20.91 26.63
CA ARG A 153 1.53 -21.68 26.92
C ARG A 153 0.71 -21.03 28.04
N GLY A 154 -0.58 -20.80 27.76
CA GLY A 154 -1.50 -20.18 28.72
C GLY A 154 -1.50 -18.65 28.72
N THR A 155 -0.69 -18.03 27.86
CA THR A 155 -0.66 -16.58 27.69
C THR A 155 -1.38 -16.20 26.39
N PRO A 156 -2.25 -15.16 26.38
CA PRO A 156 -2.85 -14.68 25.14
C PRO A 156 -1.80 -14.10 24.19
N ALA A 157 -2.02 -14.25 22.90
CA ALA A 157 -1.17 -13.63 21.89
C ALA A 157 -1.27 -12.09 21.95
N LEU A 158 -0.14 -11.40 21.83
CA LEU A 158 -0.11 -9.94 21.72
C LEU A 158 -0.88 -9.48 20.48
N PHE A 159 -0.66 -10.16 19.37
CA PHE A 159 -1.37 -9.92 18.11
C PHE A 159 -2.08 -11.19 17.65
N GLN A 160 -3.30 -11.02 17.11
CA GLN A 160 -4.07 -12.10 16.49
C GLN A 160 -4.16 -11.93 14.97
N GLN A 161 -4.44 -10.72 14.50
CA GLN A 161 -4.51 -10.38 13.07
C GLN A 161 -3.98 -8.95 12.84
N PRO A 162 -2.66 -8.72 12.99
CA PRO A 162 -2.08 -7.43 12.68
C PRO A 162 -2.03 -7.24 11.16
N GLU A 163 -2.61 -6.14 10.67
CA GLU A 163 -2.67 -5.87 9.23
C GLU A 163 -1.92 -4.60 8.83
N GLY A 164 -1.90 -3.58 9.66
CA GLY A 164 -1.20 -2.33 9.38
C GLY A 164 -0.16 -1.99 10.44
N ALA A 165 0.91 -1.34 10.01
CA ALA A 165 1.88 -0.72 10.89
C ALA A 165 2.23 0.69 10.39
N ALA A 166 2.65 1.57 11.31
CA ALA A 166 3.22 2.87 10.98
C ALA A 166 4.21 3.29 12.07
N VAL A 167 5.15 4.17 11.71
CA VAL A 167 6.16 4.71 12.63
C VAL A 167 6.04 6.22 12.64
N ASP A 168 5.96 6.82 13.83
CA ASP A 168 5.97 8.27 13.98
C ASP A 168 7.40 8.86 13.95
N ALA A 169 7.49 10.17 14.06
CA ALA A 169 8.78 10.89 14.03
C ALA A 169 9.67 10.55 15.24
N GLU A 170 9.08 10.23 16.38
CA GLU A 170 9.75 9.82 17.61
C GLU A 170 10.24 8.37 17.57
N GLY A 171 9.77 7.59 16.58
CA GLY A 171 10.10 6.19 16.40
C GLY A 171 9.19 5.23 17.15
N ASN A 172 8.06 5.68 17.68
CA ASN A 172 7.04 4.76 18.18
C ASN A 172 6.41 4.01 17.01
N VAL A 173 6.06 2.76 17.26
CA VAL A 173 5.43 1.87 16.29
C VAL A 173 3.98 1.64 16.67
N TYR A 174 3.08 1.89 15.74
CA TYR A 174 1.66 1.60 15.87
C TYR A 174 1.30 0.40 15.02
N VAL A 175 0.51 -0.51 15.58
CA VAL A 175 0.09 -1.73 14.88
C VAL A 175 -1.42 -1.90 15.04
N THR A 176 -2.15 -2.01 13.94
CA THR A 176 -3.58 -2.38 13.99
C THR A 176 -3.73 -3.88 14.20
N ASP A 177 -4.53 -4.29 15.16
CA ASP A 177 -4.99 -5.68 15.25
C ASP A 177 -6.50 -5.76 14.97
N ARG A 178 -6.79 -6.24 13.76
CA ARG A 178 -8.16 -6.31 13.25
C ARG A 178 -9.05 -7.25 14.05
N ALA A 179 -8.51 -8.38 14.49
CA ALA A 179 -9.28 -9.38 15.25
C ALA A 179 -9.55 -8.93 16.69
N GLN A 180 -8.64 -8.17 17.27
CA GLN A 180 -8.78 -7.66 18.64
C GLN A 180 -9.49 -6.30 18.73
N ASN A 181 -9.75 -5.64 17.58
CA ASN A 181 -10.37 -4.31 17.51
C ASN A 181 -9.56 -3.23 18.24
N VAL A 182 -8.26 -3.24 18.10
CA VAL A 182 -7.35 -2.31 18.77
C VAL A 182 -6.23 -1.83 17.84
N VAL A 183 -5.67 -0.68 18.20
CA VAL A 183 -4.32 -0.26 17.81
C VAL A 183 -3.44 -0.45 19.02
N VAL A 184 -2.30 -1.11 18.85
CA VAL A 184 -1.26 -1.29 19.86
C VAL A 184 -0.14 -0.28 19.59
N ARG A 185 0.37 0.36 20.64
CA ARG A 185 1.56 1.22 20.57
C ARG A 185 2.76 0.52 21.19
N LEU A 186 3.86 0.51 20.45
CA LEU A 186 5.15 -0.02 20.86
C LEU A 186 6.20 1.10 20.84
N ASP A 187 7.29 0.93 21.55
CA ASP A 187 8.50 1.71 21.32
C ASP A 187 9.27 1.20 20.08
N GLY A 188 10.34 1.89 19.71
CA GLY A 188 11.17 1.55 18.56
C GLY A 188 11.90 0.19 18.69
N ASP A 189 11.99 -0.36 19.89
CA ASP A 189 12.57 -1.67 20.17
C ASP A 189 11.52 -2.79 20.24
N GLY A 190 10.25 -2.45 19.99
CA GLY A 190 9.14 -3.40 20.00
C GLY A 190 8.56 -3.72 21.37
N ARG A 191 8.94 -2.98 22.42
CA ARG A 191 8.33 -3.14 23.74
C ARG A 191 6.97 -2.49 23.75
N VAL A 192 5.99 -3.16 24.35
CA VAL A 192 4.62 -2.66 24.46
C VAL A 192 4.58 -1.44 25.38
N VAL A 193 4.19 -0.30 24.80
CA VAL A 193 3.93 0.95 25.55
C VAL A 193 2.47 1.01 25.96
N ASP A 194 1.56 0.72 25.03
CA ASP A 194 0.13 0.66 25.30
C ASP A 194 -0.52 -0.45 24.43
N PRO A 195 -1.00 -1.53 25.03
CA PRO A 195 -1.60 -2.64 24.29
C PRO A 195 -3.01 -2.30 23.75
N ARG A 196 -3.61 -1.19 24.16
CA ARG A 196 -4.96 -0.75 23.75
C ARG A 196 -5.00 0.76 23.48
N TYR A 197 -3.99 1.25 22.78
CA TYR A 197 -3.83 2.67 22.47
C TYR A 197 -5.07 3.32 21.85
N LEU A 198 -5.77 2.59 20.97
CA LEU A 198 -7.06 2.99 20.44
C LEU A 198 -7.95 1.76 20.28
N ALA A 199 -9.19 1.83 20.80
CA ALA A 199 -10.23 0.85 20.51
C ALA A 199 -11.02 1.32 19.28
N VAL A 200 -11.00 0.53 18.21
CA VAL A 200 -11.72 0.82 16.97
C VAL A 200 -12.09 -0.47 16.25
N THR A 201 -13.28 -0.54 15.67
CA THR A 201 -13.80 -1.77 15.08
C THR A 201 -13.03 -2.12 13.81
N ARG A 202 -12.39 -3.30 13.79
CA ARG A 202 -11.66 -3.85 12.64
C ARG A 202 -10.68 -2.85 12.00
N PRO A 203 -9.74 -2.27 12.77
CA PRO A 203 -8.73 -1.39 12.22
C PRO A 203 -7.83 -2.16 11.27
N ARG A 204 -7.46 -1.55 10.15
CA ARG A 204 -6.66 -2.23 9.13
C ARG A 204 -5.45 -1.44 8.66
N LEU A 205 -5.61 -0.17 8.36
CA LEU A 205 -4.55 0.64 7.79
C LEU A 205 -4.12 1.72 8.76
N LEU A 206 -2.84 2.06 8.71
CA LEU A 206 -2.23 3.11 9.51
C LEU A 206 -1.40 4.04 8.62
N ALA A 207 -1.40 5.32 8.97
CA ALA A 207 -0.49 6.31 8.44
C ALA A 207 -0.11 7.30 9.55
N THR A 208 1.09 7.86 9.49
CA THR A 208 1.59 8.88 10.41
C THR A 208 2.16 10.05 9.62
N ASP A 209 2.11 11.25 10.20
CA ASP A 209 2.82 12.42 9.66
C ASP A 209 4.01 12.81 10.55
N ASP A 210 4.70 13.87 10.13
CA ASP A 210 5.86 14.42 10.88
C ASP A 210 5.44 15.29 12.06
N LYS A 211 4.12 15.51 12.25
CA LYS A 211 3.55 16.27 13.36
C LYS A 211 3.02 15.38 14.48
N GLY A 212 3.25 14.06 14.39
CA GLY A 212 2.81 13.07 15.38
C GLY A 212 1.31 12.71 15.29
N GLN A 213 0.62 13.06 14.19
CA GLN A 213 -0.73 12.59 13.98
C GLN A 213 -0.72 11.15 13.47
N VAL A 214 -1.69 10.36 13.93
CA VAL A 214 -1.90 8.98 13.48
C VAL A 214 -3.29 8.87 12.86
N TRP A 215 -3.39 8.31 11.67
CA TRP A 215 -4.66 7.98 11.02
C TRP A 215 -4.83 6.47 10.99
N VAL A 216 -6.03 6.03 11.33
CA VAL A 216 -6.43 4.63 11.34
C VAL A 216 -7.63 4.48 10.43
N ALA A 217 -7.52 3.69 9.36
CA ALA A 217 -8.68 3.31 8.59
C ALA A 217 -9.25 1.98 9.11
N SER A 218 -10.53 2.00 9.36
CA SER A 218 -11.33 0.90 9.90
C SER A 218 -12.27 0.37 8.82
N ASP A 219 -12.41 -0.94 8.75
CA ASP A 219 -13.37 -1.60 7.87
C ASP A 219 -14.79 -1.63 8.48
N GLY A 220 -14.97 -1.20 9.74
CA GLY A 220 -16.26 -1.19 10.43
C GLY A 220 -16.91 -2.58 10.45
N ALA A 221 -18.13 -2.67 9.93
CA ALA A 221 -18.86 -3.93 9.85
C ALA A 221 -18.43 -4.86 8.71
N ALA A 222 -17.66 -4.36 7.73
CA ALA A 222 -17.24 -5.16 6.58
C ALA A 222 -16.25 -6.27 7.00
N GLU A 223 -16.45 -7.47 6.48
CA GLU A 223 -15.59 -8.62 6.81
C GLU A 223 -14.30 -8.63 5.98
N ALA A 224 -14.32 -7.99 4.83
CA ALA A 224 -13.17 -7.94 3.93
C ALA A 224 -13.10 -6.58 3.21
N PRO A 225 -11.89 -6.10 2.87
CA PRO A 225 -11.70 -4.76 2.29
C PRO A 225 -12.25 -4.60 0.87
N PHE A 226 -12.74 -5.66 0.26
CA PHE A 226 -13.42 -5.61 -1.04
C PHE A 226 -14.96 -5.61 -0.90
N GLN A 227 -15.50 -5.76 0.30
CA GLN A 227 -16.93 -5.64 0.56
C GLN A 227 -17.32 -4.17 0.68
N GLN A 228 -18.50 -3.84 0.17
CA GLN A 228 -19.11 -2.55 0.47
C GLN A 228 -19.60 -2.55 1.91
N GLY A 229 -19.30 -1.51 2.63
CA GLY A 229 -19.75 -1.35 4.00
C GLY A 229 -19.30 0.00 4.54
N PRO A 230 -19.93 0.49 5.62
CA PRO A 230 -19.46 1.70 6.23
C PRO A 230 -18.09 1.46 6.86
N GLY A 231 -17.06 2.07 6.27
CA GLY A 231 -15.74 2.23 6.84
C GLY A 231 -15.59 3.62 7.46
N GLU A 232 -14.58 3.80 8.26
CA GLU A 232 -14.25 5.12 8.82
C GLU A 232 -12.75 5.34 8.89
N ILE A 233 -12.35 6.63 8.92
CA ILE A 233 -11.00 7.04 9.23
C ILE A 233 -11.03 7.82 10.52
N VAL A 234 -10.26 7.34 11.50
CA VAL A 234 -10.06 7.97 12.80
C VAL A 234 -8.70 8.65 12.78
N ARG A 235 -8.66 9.92 13.19
CA ARG A 235 -7.43 10.65 13.43
C ARG A 235 -7.17 10.72 14.93
N ILE A 236 -5.93 10.49 15.33
CA ILE A 236 -5.44 10.69 16.67
C ILE A 236 -4.44 11.84 16.61
N ASP A 237 -4.65 12.88 17.37
CA ASP A 237 -3.72 13.99 17.45
C ASP A 237 -2.53 13.68 18.40
N PRO A 238 -1.48 14.53 18.43
CA PRO A 238 -0.32 14.30 19.30
C PRO A 238 -0.64 14.27 20.80
N THR A 239 -1.81 14.80 21.21
CA THR A 239 -2.27 14.74 22.63
C THR A 239 -2.96 13.42 22.96
N GLY A 240 -3.18 12.53 21.97
CA GLY A 240 -3.89 11.27 22.12
C GLY A 240 -5.41 11.39 21.93
N THR A 241 -5.92 12.59 21.58
CA THR A 241 -7.35 12.78 21.34
C THR A 241 -7.74 12.21 19.99
N SER A 242 -8.73 11.33 19.95
CA SER A 242 -9.21 10.70 18.72
C SER A 242 -10.50 11.32 18.20
N SER A 243 -10.63 11.41 16.88
CA SER A 243 -11.85 11.88 16.21
C SER A 243 -12.06 11.16 14.89
N VAL A 244 -13.32 10.84 14.57
CA VAL A 244 -13.69 10.33 13.24
C VAL A 244 -13.69 11.49 12.27
N VAL A 245 -12.83 11.41 11.26
CA VAL A 245 -12.65 12.47 10.24
C VAL A 245 -13.28 12.11 8.90
N HIS A 246 -13.62 10.84 8.69
CA HIS A 246 -14.31 10.38 7.49
C HIS A 246 -15.18 9.16 7.79
N ARG A 247 -16.37 9.12 7.18
CA ARG A 247 -17.24 7.93 7.09
C ARG A 247 -17.66 7.73 5.65
N GLY A 248 -17.58 6.49 5.18
CA GLY A 248 -17.91 6.16 3.79
C GLY A 248 -17.67 4.70 3.48
N SER A 249 -17.30 4.39 2.24
CA SER A 249 -16.91 3.05 1.84
C SER A 249 -15.65 2.59 2.56
N VAL A 250 -15.44 1.27 2.59
CA VAL A 250 -14.18 0.69 3.08
C VAL A 250 -13.04 1.12 2.15
N VAL A 251 -12.08 1.86 2.69
CA VAL A 251 -10.95 2.36 1.89
C VAL A 251 -9.91 1.28 1.63
N ALA A 252 -9.31 1.30 0.46
CA ALA A 252 -8.31 0.31 0.06
C ALA A 252 -6.93 0.62 0.67
N ALA A 253 -6.55 1.89 0.74
CA ALA A 253 -5.30 2.35 1.30
C ALA A 253 -5.39 3.80 1.79
N ILE A 254 -4.50 4.15 2.71
CA ILE A 254 -4.24 5.52 3.15
C ILE A 254 -2.74 5.79 3.14
N GLY A 255 -2.35 7.04 2.92
CA GLY A 255 -0.95 7.45 2.99
C GLY A 255 -0.85 8.96 3.13
N VAL A 256 0.17 9.42 3.85
CA VAL A 256 0.40 10.85 4.07
C VAL A 256 1.48 11.35 3.13
N SER A 257 1.18 12.45 2.42
CA SER A 257 2.18 13.13 1.60
C SER A 257 3.24 13.82 2.46
N PRO A 258 4.41 14.16 1.90
CA PRO A 258 5.41 14.96 2.62
C PRO A 258 4.86 16.29 3.18
N GLY A 259 3.87 16.87 2.52
CA GLY A 259 3.17 18.09 2.99
C GLY A 259 2.15 17.84 4.11
N GLY A 260 2.01 16.62 4.60
CA GLY A 260 1.10 16.25 5.71
C GLY A 260 -0.37 16.08 5.30
N HIS A 261 -0.66 15.87 4.02
CA HIS A 261 -2.02 15.63 3.52
C HIS A 261 -2.31 14.13 3.43
N LEU A 262 -3.48 13.72 3.93
CA LEU A 262 -3.91 12.33 3.87
C LEU A 262 -4.55 12.01 2.53
N PHE A 263 -3.92 11.12 1.77
CA PHE A 263 -4.45 10.54 0.54
C PHE A 263 -5.17 9.23 0.87
N VAL A 264 -6.35 9.07 0.29
CA VAL A 264 -7.25 7.95 0.55
C VAL A 264 -7.61 7.29 -0.77
N ALA A 265 -7.29 6.01 -0.90
CA ALA A 265 -7.67 5.19 -2.04
C ALA A 265 -9.02 4.51 -1.79
N ASP A 266 -10.01 4.83 -2.58
CA ASP A 266 -11.31 4.18 -2.59
C ASP A 266 -11.42 3.26 -3.81
N ARG A 267 -11.41 1.97 -3.55
CA ARG A 267 -11.49 0.96 -4.60
C ARG A 267 -12.89 0.88 -5.22
N HIS A 268 -13.94 1.11 -4.44
CA HIS A 268 -15.32 0.99 -4.91
C HIS A 268 -15.71 2.17 -5.80
N GLU A 269 -15.31 3.36 -5.39
CA GLU A 269 -15.49 4.57 -6.19
C GLU A 269 -14.41 4.73 -7.29
N ARG A 270 -13.41 3.86 -7.29
CA ARG A 270 -12.29 3.87 -8.24
C ARG A 270 -11.59 5.21 -8.32
N GLN A 271 -11.29 5.77 -7.16
CA GLN A 271 -10.67 7.10 -7.05
C GLN A 271 -9.66 7.17 -5.90
N ILE A 272 -8.87 8.20 -5.96
CA ILE A 272 -8.08 8.68 -4.83
C ILE A 272 -8.54 10.11 -4.55
N PHE A 273 -8.79 10.39 -3.30
CA PHE A 273 -9.08 11.74 -2.83
C PHE A 273 -8.13 12.14 -1.71
N VAL A 274 -8.00 13.44 -1.48
CA VAL A 274 -7.28 13.99 -0.33
C VAL A 274 -8.30 14.34 0.74
N LEU A 275 -8.05 13.92 1.95
CA LEU A 275 -8.82 14.31 3.11
C LEU A 275 -8.09 15.46 3.81
N THR A 276 -8.76 16.61 3.84
CA THR A 276 -8.22 17.81 4.51
C THR A 276 -8.38 17.71 6.02
N GLN A 277 -7.68 18.56 6.76
CA GLN A 277 -7.73 18.53 8.23
C GLN A 277 -9.14 18.82 8.79
N ASP A 278 -9.95 19.57 8.07
CA ASP A 278 -11.35 19.85 8.38
C ASP A 278 -12.32 18.77 7.89
N GLY A 279 -11.82 17.64 7.39
CA GLY A 279 -12.62 16.49 6.94
C GLY A 279 -13.22 16.62 5.53
N ARG A 280 -12.86 17.66 4.78
CA ARG A 280 -13.32 17.85 3.39
C ARG A 280 -12.61 16.90 2.43
N ARG A 281 -13.35 16.32 1.48
CA ARG A 281 -12.78 15.50 0.39
C ARG A 281 -12.42 16.40 -0.80
N VAL A 282 -11.21 16.27 -1.30
CA VAL A 282 -10.72 16.89 -2.53
C VAL A 282 -10.36 15.78 -3.51
N ALA A 283 -11.05 15.72 -4.66
CA ALA A 283 -10.75 14.72 -5.69
C ALA A 283 -9.32 14.89 -6.20
N PHE A 284 -8.61 13.77 -6.35
CA PHE A 284 -7.25 13.76 -6.87
C PHE A 284 -7.11 12.92 -8.13
N ALA A 285 -7.46 11.63 -8.08
CA ALA A 285 -7.33 10.74 -9.22
C ALA A 285 -8.58 9.90 -9.41
N SER A 286 -8.96 9.63 -10.65
CA SER A 286 -10.00 8.66 -10.99
C SER A 286 -9.47 7.64 -11.97
N PHE A 287 -9.93 6.39 -11.83
CA PHE A 287 -9.52 5.26 -12.65
C PHE A 287 -10.61 4.93 -13.65
N THR A 288 -10.20 4.71 -14.90
CA THR A 288 -11.08 4.32 -16.02
C THR A 288 -10.97 2.80 -16.27
N ASP A 289 -11.70 2.29 -17.24
CA ASP A 289 -11.61 0.91 -17.75
C ASP A 289 -11.62 -0.19 -16.68
N ASN A 290 -12.42 0.02 -15.63
CA ASN A 290 -12.52 -0.90 -14.49
C ASN A 290 -11.23 -1.05 -13.67
N ASP A 291 -10.25 -0.19 -13.86
CA ASP A 291 -9.10 -0.14 -12.98
C ASP A 291 -9.48 0.47 -11.62
N ALA A 292 -8.74 0.11 -10.59
CA ALA A 292 -8.97 0.61 -9.24
C ALA A 292 -7.65 0.66 -8.43
N PRO A 293 -7.53 1.58 -7.46
CA PRO A 293 -6.40 1.57 -6.55
C PRO A 293 -6.56 0.47 -5.50
N ARG A 294 -5.48 -0.24 -5.19
CA ARG A 294 -5.44 -1.26 -4.13
C ARG A 294 -4.57 -0.86 -2.94
N SER A 295 -3.46 -0.21 -3.21
CA SER A 295 -2.53 0.29 -2.20
C SER A 295 -1.93 1.60 -2.70
N LEU A 296 -1.45 2.40 -1.77
CA LEU A 296 -0.69 3.61 -2.07
C LEU A 296 0.37 3.89 -1.00
N GLY A 297 1.38 4.66 -1.37
CA GLY A 297 2.41 5.13 -0.46
C GLY A 297 3.26 6.22 -1.10
N PHE A 298 3.76 7.13 -0.29
CA PHE A 298 4.68 8.17 -0.73
C PHE A 298 6.13 7.73 -0.51
N ALA A 299 7.00 8.00 -1.48
CA ALA A 299 8.43 7.90 -1.25
C ALA A 299 8.85 8.97 -0.24
N PRO A 300 9.66 8.63 0.78
CA PRO A 300 10.13 9.62 1.75
C PRO A 300 11.01 10.67 1.08
N VAL A 301 11.09 11.85 1.68
CA VAL A 301 11.99 12.91 1.22
C VAL A 301 13.30 12.79 1.98
N THR A 302 14.29 12.15 1.36
CA THR A 302 15.65 11.97 1.90
C THR A 302 16.67 12.34 0.82
N PRO A 303 17.94 12.57 1.17
CA PRO A 303 18.99 12.80 0.16
C PRO A 303 19.11 11.64 -0.84
N GLU A 304 18.86 10.42 -0.40
CA GLU A 304 18.89 9.21 -1.22
C GLU A 304 17.76 9.19 -2.23
N THR A 305 16.52 9.45 -1.79
CA THR A 305 15.33 9.48 -2.69
C THR A 305 15.38 10.65 -3.65
N GLN A 306 15.95 11.80 -3.23
CA GLN A 306 16.19 12.95 -4.10
C GLN A 306 17.18 12.60 -5.21
N ARG A 307 18.31 11.97 -4.88
CA ARG A 307 19.27 11.47 -5.88
C ARG A 307 18.67 10.42 -6.81
N ALA A 308 17.77 9.60 -6.30
CA ALA A 308 17.05 8.60 -7.08
C ALA A 308 15.92 9.20 -7.93
N GLY A 309 15.58 10.48 -7.74
CA GLY A 309 14.53 11.18 -8.47
C GLY A 309 13.11 10.68 -8.14
N VAL A 310 12.88 10.15 -6.93
CA VAL A 310 11.58 9.62 -6.50
C VAL A 310 11.01 10.32 -5.26
N ALA A 311 11.77 11.24 -4.67
CA ALA A 311 11.42 11.90 -3.41
C ALA A 311 10.04 12.57 -3.48
N GLY A 312 9.15 12.24 -2.54
CA GLY A 312 7.84 12.83 -2.42
C GLY A 312 6.80 12.38 -3.45
N ASP A 313 7.16 11.50 -4.38
CA ASP A 313 6.21 10.97 -5.35
C ASP A 313 5.26 9.95 -4.73
N LEU A 314 4.05 9.89 -5.27
CA LEU A 314 3.03 8.93 -4.90
C LEU A 314 3.14 7.67 -5.76
N PHE A 315 3.11 6.52 -5.11
CA PHE A 315 3.07 5.21 -5.76
C PHE A 315 1.77 4.51 -5.45
N ILE A 316 1.18 3.87 -6.46
CA ILE A 316 -0.13 3.25 -6.37
C ILE A 316 -0.06 1.84 -6.94
N VAL A 317 -0.54 0.87 -6.19
CA VAL A 317 -0.84 -0.45 -6.75
C VAL A 317 -2.16 -0.35 -7.49
N ARG A 318 -2.10 -0.47 -8.81
CA ARG A 318 -3.25 -0.53 -9.69
C ARG A 318 -3.69 -1.97 -9.88
N ILE A 319 -4.98 -2.23 -9.65
CA ILE A 319 -5.63 -3.50 -9.98
C ILE A 319 -6.38 -3.31 -11.29
N LYS A 320 -6.22 -4.25 -12.22
CA LYS A 320 -7.04 -4.31 -13.41
C LYS A 320 -8.25 -5.23 -13.17
N ALA A 321 -9.47 -4.73 -13.32
CA ALA A 321 -10.67 -5.54 -13.16
C ALA A 321 -10.76 -6.62 -14.25
N GLY A 322 -11.21 -7.81 -13.87
CA GLY A 322 -11.24 -8.97 -14.77
C GLY A 322 -9.94 -9.77 -14.85
N THR A 323 -8.81 -9.16 -14.42
CA THR A 323 -7.51 -9.85 -14.29
C THR A 323 -6.94 -9.60 -12.89
N TRP A 324 -7.78 -9.53 -11.92
CA TRP A 324 -7.59 -9.04 -10.57
C TRP A 324 -6.46 -9.66 -9.73
N ILE A 325 -5.77 -10.61 -10.29
CA ILE A 325 -4.61 -11.27 -9.69
C ILE A 325 -3.30 -10.55 -10.04
N VAL A 326 -3.30 -9.68 -11.05
CA VAL A 326 -2.08 -9.07 -11.58
C VAL A 326 -2.12 -7.56 -11.38
N ASN A 327 -1.12 -7.05 -10.69
CA ASN A 327 -1.05 -5.66 -10.29
C ASN A 327 0.19 -4.99 -10.88
N GLU A 328 0.06 -3.73 -11.24
CA GLU A 328 1.18 -2.87 -11.58
C GLU A 328 1.31 -1.77 -10.53
N VAL A 329 2.51 -1.26 -10.36
CA VAL A 329 2.75 -0.07 -9.55
C VAL A 329 2.92 1.12 -10.48
N LEU A 330 2.05 2.10 -10.32
CA LEU A 330 2.16 3.39 -10.99
C LEU A 330 2.92 4.35 -10.08
N ARG A 331 3.78 5.17 -10.66
CA ARG A 331 4.37 6.34 -10.01
C ARG A 331 3.65 7.58 -10.51
N ILE A 332 3.25 8.46 -9.60
CA ILE A 332 2.67 9.76 -9.89
C ILE A 332 3.59 10.82 -9.34
N SER A 333 4.00 11.74 -10.20
CA SER A 333 4.85 12.89 -9.86
C SER A 333 4.07 14.17 -10.10
N GLY A 334 4.27 15.18 -9.25
CA GLY A 334 3.62 16.47 -9.39
C GLY A 334 3.65 17.32 -8.11
N PRO A 335 2.99 18.49 -8.13
CA PRO A 335 3.02 19.47 -7.05
C PRO A 335 1.99 19.12 -5.95
N PHE A 336 2.22 18.05 -5.20
CA PHE A 336 1.27 17.56 -4.16
C PHE A 336 0.94 18.61 -3.11
N ASP A 337 1.91 19.48 -2.74
CA ASP A 337 1.71 20.50 -1.70
C ASP A 337 0.84 21.67 -2.19
N GLU A 338 0.70 21.84 -3.52
CA GLU A 338 -0.10 22.90 -4.12
C GLU A 338 -1.56 22.49 -4.32
N LEU A 339 -1.84 21.17 -4.30
CA LEU A 339 -3.16 20.60 -4.60
C LEU A 339 -4.29 21.20 -3.75
N ILE A 340 -3.99 21.61 -2.53
CA ILE A 340 -4.97 22.08 -1.53
C ILE A 340 -4.89 23.60 -1.36
N ARG A 341 -3.77 24.25 -1.71
CA ARG A 341 -3.58 25.70 -1.51
C ARG A 341 -4.45 26.58 -2.43
N GLY A 342 -5.01 26.03 -3.48
CA GLY A 342 -5.75 26.77 -4.51
C GLY A 342 -7.25 26.51 -4.56
N ARG A 343 -7.84 25.86 -3.55
CA ARG A 343 -9.26 25.48 -3.57
C ARG A 343 -10.00 25.83 -2.28
#